data_d615bda79a086be9ff2e78f9670e1f7c
#
_entry.id   d615bda79a086be9ff2e78f9670e1f7c
#
_cell.length_a   1.000
_cell.length_b   1.000
_cell.length_c   1.000
_cell.angle_alpha   90.00
_cell.angle_beta   90.00
_cell.angle_gamma   90.00
#
_symmetry.space_group_name_H-M   'P 1'
#
loop_
_entity.id
_entity.type
_entity.pdbx_description
1 polymer ?
#
loop_
_entity_poly.entity_id
_entity_poly.type
_entity_poly.pdbx_seq_one_letter_code
_entity_poly.pdbx_strand_id
1 'polypeptide(L)'
;MASMSIPGIFRPVRMGERLLVDGGLMDNCPAAALKAMGAKRIVAVDLVTVTPLHLSKWSFSSILSRSVSLGLHRMSQADSGYPELILSPELGSIGILDFPCADRCMELGYECAKANMDSIRKVAEGG
;
A
#
# COMPACT_ATOMS: atom_id res chain seq x y z
N MET A 1 8.27 -12.37 -4.48
CA MET A 1 9.25 -11.56 -5.26
C MET A 1 8.60 -10.72 -6.34
N ALA A 2 7.65 -11.22 -7.14
CA ALA A 2 7.03 -10.41 -8.21
C ALA A 2 6.32 -9.15 -7.70
N SER A 3 5.63 -9.22 -6.55
CA SER A 3 4.93 -8.07 -5.93
C SER A 3 5.84 -6.97 -5.38
N MET A 4 7.15 -7.15 -5.45
CA MET A 4 8.14 -6.11 -5.12
C MET A 4 8.84 -5.56 -6.37
N SER A 5 8.47 -6.05 -7.55
CA SER A 5 9.13 -5.68 -8.82
C SER A 5 8.52 -4.41 -9.39
N ILE A 6 8.78 -3.30 -8.70
CA ILE A 6 8.31 -1.96 -9.10
C ILE A 6 8.93 -1.61 -10.47
N PRO A 7 8.10 -1.34 -11.49
CA PRO A 7 8.59 -0.99 -12.82
C PRO A 7 9.50 0.24 -12.81
N GLY A 8 10.59 0.14 -13.55
CA GLY A 8 11.62 1.18 -13.61
C GLY A 8 12.64 1.15 -12.46
N ILE A 9 12.37 0.42 -11.37
CA ILE A 9 13.28 0.26 -10.22
C ILE A 9 13.86 -1.14 -10.18
N PHE A 10 12.99 -2.16 -10.26
CA PHE A 10 13.40 -3.56 -10.20
C PHE A 10 13.08 -4.30 -11.51
N ARG A 11 13.82 -5.38 -11.75
CA ARG A 11 13.57 -6.21 -12.92
C ARG A 11 12.28 -7.00 -12.75
N PRO A 12 11.44 -7.12 -13.81
CA PRO A 12 10.28 -7.99 -13.80
C PRO A 12 10.67 -9.46 -13.52
N VAL A 13 9.78 -10.18 -12.87
CA VAL A 13 9.95 -11.62 -12.63
C VAL A 13 9.35 -12.40 -13.80
N ARG A 14 10.17 -13.22 -14.46
CA ARG A 14 9.69 -14.09 -15.53
C ARG A 14 9.11 -15.38 -14.94
N MET A 15 7.89 -15.73 -15.34
CA MET A 15 7.21 -16.95 -14.96
C MET A 15 6.58 -17.58 -16.22
N GLY A 16 7.30 -18.53 -16.82
CA GLY A 16 6.98 -19.07 -18.13
C GLY A 16 7.06 -17.99 -19.21
N GLU A 17 5.98 -17.78 -19.94
CA GLU A 17 5.86 -16.72 -20.97
C GLU A 17 5.41 -15.37 -20.43
N ARG A 18 5.10 -15.27 -19.12
CA ARG A 18 4.62 -14.05 -18.49
C ARG A 18 5.75 -13.29 -17.84
N LEU A 19 5.69 -11.95 -17.94
CA LEU A 19 6.50 -11.02 -17.16
C LEU A 19 5.61 -10.43 -16.07
N LEU A 20 5.98 -10.69 -14.81
CA LEU A 20 5.26 -10.21 -13.64
C LEU A 20 5.98 -8.99 -13.09
N VAL A 21 5.20 -8.01 -12.70
CA VAL A 21 5.62 -6.78 -12.03
C VAL A 21 4.85 -6.61 -10.72
N ASP A 22 5.13 -5.56 -9.98
CA ASP A 22 4.42 -5.23 -8.75
C ASP A 22 2.91 -5.12 -9.00
N GLY A 23 2.14 -5.85 -8.18
CA GLY A 23 0.68 -5.87 -8.25
C GLY A 23 0.02 -4.56 -7.86
N GLY A 24 0.72 -3.72 -7.09
CA GLY A 24 0.24 -2.41 -6.70
C GLY A 24 -0.07 -1.48 -7.88
N LEU A 25 0.44 -1.76 -9.09
CA LEU A 25 0.06 -1.03 -10.31
C LEU A 25 -1.40 -1.24 -10.71
N MET A 26 -1.99 -2.36 -10.34
CA MET A 26 -3.37 -2.71 -10.72
C MET A 26 -4.30 -2.59 -9.53
N ASP A 27 -3.86 -3.06 -8.37
CA ASP A 27 -4.63 -3.09 -7.13
C ASP A 27 -3.66 -3.11 -5.94
N ASN A 28 -3.53 -1.95 -5.29
CA ASN A 28 -2.60 -1.80 -4.17
C ASN A 28 -3.14 -2.39 -2.85
N CYS A 29 -4.46 -2.51 -2.74
CA CYS A 29 -5.14 -3.05 -1.57
C CYS A 29 -6.23 -4.04 -2.00
N PRO A 30 -5.87 -5.28 -2.41
CA PRO A 30 -6.73 -6.22 -3.15
C PRO A 30 -7.81 -6.86 -2.27
N ALA A 31 -8.64 -6.05 -1.62
CA ALA A 31 -9.71 -6.51 -0.74
C ALA A 31 -10.81 -7.25 -1.52
N ALA A 32 -11.12 -6.80 -2.73
CA ALA A 32 -12.08 -7.47 -3.62
C ALA A 32 -11.64 -8.89 -3.97
N ALA A 33 -10.33 -9.08 -4.25
CA ALA A 33 -9.79 -10.40 -4.52
C ALA A 33 -9.89 -11.32 -3.30
N LEU A 34 -9.58 -10.82 -2.10
CA LEU A 34 -9.74 -11.59 -0.86
C LEU A 34 -11.21 -11.98 -0.63
N LYS A 35 -12.15 -11.09 -0.90
CA LYS A 35 -13.57 -11.38 -0.80
C LYS A 35 -13.99 -12.48 -1.77
N ALA A 36 -13.52 -12.41 -3.01
CA ALA A 36 -13.77 -13.45 -4.02
C ALA A 36 -13.17 -14.81 -3.63
N MET A 37 -12.05 -14.82 -2.87
CA MET A 37 -11.43 -16.02 -2.32
C MET A 37 -12.16 -16.58 -1.08
N GLY A 38 -13.23 -15.92 -0.62
CA GLY A 38 -14.06 -16.37 0.50
C GLY A 38 -13.70 -15.75 1.85
N ALA A 39 -12.88 -14.72 1.90
CA ALA A 39 -12.63 -13.97 3.13
C ALA A 39 -13.97 -13.34 3.59
N LYS A 40 -14.34 -13.62 4.83
CA LYS A 40 -15.58 -13.09 5.42
C LYS A 40 -15.36 -11.69 6.00
N ARG A 41 -14.16 -11.43 6.50
CA ARG A 41 -13.76 -10.18 7.16
C ARG A 41 -12.37 -9.79 6.71
N ILE A 42 -12.19 -8.52 6.44
CA ILE A 42 -10.96 -8.00 5.85
C ILE A 42 -10.53 -6.78 6.65
N VAL A 43 -9.32 -6.83 7.17
CA VAL A 43 -8.62 -5.66 7.69
C VAL A 43 -7.54 -5.30 6.69
N ALA A 44 -7.54 -4.09 6.20
CA ALA A 44 -6.55 -3.58 5.27
C ALA A 44 -5.55 -2.66 5.97
N VAL A 45 -4.31 -2.67 5.51
CA VAL A 45 -3.30 -1.69 5.91
C VAL A 45 -2.90 -0.91 4.67
N ASP A 46 -3.28 0.36 4.60
CA ASP A 46 -2.95 1.24 3.48
C ASP A 46 -1.80 2.17 3.88
N LEU A 47 -0.67 2.02 3.20
CA LEU A 47 0.54 2.82 3.40
C LEU A 47 0.65 3.99 2.41
N VAL A 48 -0.30 4.11 1.46
CA VAL A 48 -0.24 5.14 0.42
C VAL A 48 -0.75 6.46 0.97
N THR A 49 0.15 7.25 1.55
CA THR A 49 -0.14 8.62 1.95
C THR A 49 0.20 9.59 0.82
N VAL A 50 -0.78 10.40 0.42
CA VAL A 50 -0.57 11.49 -0.53
C VAL A 50 -0.23 12.77 0.25
N THR A 51 1.03 12.92 0.64
CA THR A 51 1.52 14.19 1.19
C THR A 51 1.77 15.20 0.08
N PRO A 52 1.43 16.49 0.27
CA PRO A 52 1.83 17.54 -0.67
C PRO A 52 3.35 17.56 -0.82
N LEU A 53 3.85 17.47 -2.05
CA LEU A 53 5.27 17.51 -2.31
C LEU A 53 5.72 18.96 -2.45
N HIS A 54 6.54 19.43 -1.52
CA HIS A 54 7.30 20.67 -1.68
C HIS A 54 8.56 20.36 -2.49
N LEU A 55 8.45 20.43 -3.80
CA LEU A 55 9.59 20.22 -4.70
C LEU A 55 10.35 21.53 -4.84
N SER A 56 11.43 21.69 -4.10
CA SER A 56 12.42 22.75 -4.35
C SER A 56 13.24 22.45 -5.63
N LYS A 57 13.37 21.18 -6.01
CA LYS A 57 13.99 20.72 -7.27
C LYS A 57 13.18 19.55 -7.81
N TRP A 58 12.62 19.71 -8.99
CA TRP A 58 11.88 18.65 -9.68
C TRP A 58 12.74 18.02 -10.77
N SER A 59 12.58 16.71 -10.98
CA SER A 59 13.19 15.96 -12.07
C SER A 59 12.10 15.16 -12.80
N PHE A 60 12.38 14.72 -14.02
CA PHE A 60 11.44 13.88 -14.77
C PHE A 60 11.07 12.62 -13.98
N SER A 61 12.05 11.97 -13.36
CA SER A 61 11.83 10.77 -12.55
C SER A 61 10.95 11.03 -11.33
N SER A 62 11.10 12.18 -10.67
CA SER A 62 10.27 12.54 -9.51
C SER A 62 8.82 12.83 -9.90
N ILE A 63 8.60 13.47 -11.05
CA ILE A 63 7.25 13.71 -11.59
C ILE A 63 6.61 12.39 -11.98
N LEU A 64 7.33 11.53 -12.70
CA LEU A 64 6.82 10.22 -13.12
C LEU A 64 6.44 9.35 -11.91
N SER A 65 7.35 9.24 -10.93
CA SER A 65 7.10 8.50 -9.69
C SER A 65 5.87 9.04 -8.95
N ARG A 66 5.72 10.36 -8.89
CA ARG A 66 4.57 11.00 -8.25
C ARG A 66 3.27 10.74 -9.01
N SER A 67 3.30 10.80 -10.33
CA SER A 67 2.12 10.52 -11.17
C SER A 67 1.64 9.08 -10.97
N VAL A 68 2.58 8.13 -10.92
CA VAL A 68 2.28 6.72 -10.61
C VAL A 68 1.66 6.60 -9.21
N SER A 69 2.28 7.21 -8.19
CA SER A 69 1.77 7.17 -6.80
C SER A 69 0.36 7.74 -6.67
N LEU A 70 0.06 8.85 -7.35
CA LEU A 70 -1.28 9.44 -7.36
C LEU A 70 -2.30 8.53 -8.07
N GLY A 71 -1.91 7.89 -9.17
CA GLY A 71 -2.74 6.92 -9.87
C GLY A 71 -3.09 5.73 -8.99
N LEU A 72 -2.08 5.15 -8.32
CA LEU A 72 -2.24 4.03 -7.38
C LEU A 72 -3.16 4.40 -6.21
N HIS A 73 -2.98 5.58 -5.63
CA HIS A 73 -3.84 6.05 -4.55
C HIS A 73 -5.31 6.17 -4.98
N ARG A 74 -5.55 6.70 -6.18
CA ARG A 74 -6.92 6.77 -6.73
C ARG A 74 -7.54 5.40 -6.94
N MET A 75 -6.76 4.44 -7.43
CA MET A 75 -7.23 3.07 -7.64
C MET A 75 -7.53 2.36 -6.33
N SER A 76 -6.67 2.52 -5.32
CA SER A 76 -6.89 1.97 -3.97
C SER A 76 -8.19 2.49 -3.33
N GLN A 77 -8.56 3.75 -3.57
CA GLN A 77 -9.81 4.31 -3.05
C GLN A 77 -11.07 3.80 -3.78
N ALA A 78 -10.96 3.41 -5.04
CA ALA A 78 -12.11 2.94 -5.80
C ALA A 78 -12.67 1.60 -5.30
N ASP A 79 -11.81 0.75 -4.73
CA ASP A 79 -12.16 -0.58 -4.18
C ASP A 79 -12.38 -0.58 -2.65
N SER A 80 -12.50 0.60 -2.04
CA SER A 80 -12.59 0.76 -0.58
C SER A 80 -13.88 0.22 0.07
N GLY A 81 -14.80 -0.36 -0.71
CA GLY A 81 -16.07 -0.90 -0.20
C GLY A 81 -15.98 -2.28 0.48
N TYR A 82 -14.82 -2.93 0.49
CA TYR A 82 -14.69 -4.30 0.98
C TYR A 82 -14.05 -4.48 2.35
N PRO A 83 -13.03 -3.71 2.76
CA PRO A 83 -12.46 -3.86 4.10
C PRO A 83 -13.43 -3.34 5.15
N GLU A 84 -13.64 -4.11 6.21
CA GLU A 84 -14.39 -3.68 7.39
C GLU A 84 -13.59 -2.66 8.22
N LEU A 85 -12.26 -2.67 8.08
CA LEU A 85 -11.36 -1.74 8.75
C LEU A 85 -10.16 -1.45 7.86
N ILE A 86 -9.82 -0.17 7.72
CA ILE A 86 -8.58 0.27 7.08
C ILE A 86 -7.71 0.95 8.12
N LEU A 87 -6.49 0.46 8.27
CA LEU A 87 -5.45 1.07 9.11
C LEU A 87 -4.50 1.85 8.21
N SER A 88 -4.26 3.11 8.53
CA SER A 88 -3.35 3.98 7.76
C SER A 88 -2.30 4.57 8.68
N PRO A 89 -1.15 3.90 8.86
CA PRO A 89 -0.04 4.45 9.64
C PRO A 89 0.48 5.75 9.03
N GLU A 90 0.71 6.74 9.87
CA GLU A 90 1.23 8.04 9.43
C GLU A 90 2.74 7.98 9.19
N LEU A 91 3.15 7.66 7.98
CA LEU A 91 4.56 7.55 7.59
C LEU A 91 5.24 8.91 7.33
N GLY A 92 4.48 9.98 7.26
CA GLY A 92 5.00 11.33 7.02
C GLY A 92 5.68 11.43 5.65
N SER A 93 6.97 11.82 5.65
CA SER A 93 7.77 11.99 4.43
C SER A 93 8.62 10.76 4.06
N ILE A 94 8.44 9.62 4.76
CA ILE A 94 9.22 8.40 4.47
C ILE A 94 8.82 7.88 3.10
N GLY A 95 9.81 7.77 2.21
CA GLY A 95 9.62 7.26 0.85
C GLY A 95 9.77 5.74 0.77
N ILE A 96 9.25 5.16 -0.31
CA ILE A 96 9.25 3.70 -0.54
C ILE A 96 10.67 3.08 -0.63
N LEU A 97 11.71 3.88 -0.89
CA LEU A 97 13.10 3.43 -0.97
C LEU A 97 13.95 3.87 0.24
N ASP A 98 13.34 4.45 1.27
CA ASP A 98 14.04 4.90 2.48
C ASP A 98 14.28 3.71 3.43
N PHE A 99 15.05 2.72 2.99
CA PHE A 99 15.37 1.52 3.76
C PHE A 99 15.95 1.78 5.16
N PRO A 100 16.77 2.84 5.39
CA PRO A 100 17.22 3.17 6.75
C PRO A 100 16.10 3.51 7.73
N CYS A 101 14.90 3.85 7.24
CA CYS A 101 13.73 4.17 8.06
C CYS A 101 12.86 2.95 8.39
N ALA A 102 13.30 1.73 8.05
CA ALA A 102 12.48 0.50 8.23
C ALA A 102 12.03 0.30 9.69
N ASP A 103 12.93 0.49 10.66
CA ASP A 103 12.60 0.35 12.09
C ASP A 103 11.52 1.36 12.51
N ARG A 104 11.63 2.60 12.01
CA ARG A 104 10.61 3.63 12.27
C ARG A 104 9.27 3.28 11.64
N CYS A 105 9.26 2.71 10.44
CA CYS A 105 8.03 2.24 9.80
C CYS A 105 7.36 1.11 10.60
N MET A 106 8.15 0.17 11.13
CA MET A 106 7.63 -0.91 11.99
C MET A 106 7.00 -0.35 13.27
N GLU A 107 7.67 0.62 13.91
CA GLU A 107 7.15 1.27 15.12
C GLU A 107 5.81 1.99 14.84
N LEU A 108 5.74 2.80 13.77
CA LEU A 108 4.53 3.50 13.38
C LEU A 108 3.36 2.54 13.04
N GLY A 109 3.67 1.44 12.37
CA GLY A 109 2.70 0.38 12.10
C GLY A 109 2.18 -0.28 13.37
N TYR A 110 3.07 -0.58 14.31
CA TYR A 110 2.72 -1.15 15.62
C TYR A 110 1.83 -0.19 16.43
N GLU A 111 2.20 1.08 16.52
CA GLU A 111 1.43 2.11 17.22
C GLU A 111 0.03 2.28 16.60
N CYS A 112 -0.05 2.31 15.28
CA CYS A 112 -1.32 2.39 14.56
C CYS A 112 -2.22 1.18 14.87
N ALA A 113 -1.69 -0.03 14.80
CA ALA A 113 -2.43 -1.25 15.13
C ALA A 113 -2.88 -1.26 16.59
N LYS A 114 -2.00 -0.87 17.52
CA LYS A 114 -2.28 -0.80 18.95
C LYS A 114 -3.40 0.20 19.26
N ALA A 115 -3.36 1.38 18.65
CA ALA A 115 -4.40 2.40 18.81
C ALA A 115 -5.77 1.95 18.29
N ASN A 116 -5.81 1.03 17.33
CA ASN A 116 -7.03 0.52 16.72
C ASN A 116 -7.41 -0.90 17.19
N MET A 117 -6.81 -1.38 18.28
CA MET A 117 -6.96 -2.77 18.73
C MET A 117 -8.43 -3.17 18.98
N ASP A 118 -9.23 -2.27 19.56
CA ASP A 118 -10.65 -2.54 19.82
C ASP A 118 -11.46 -2.68 18.51
N SER A 119 -11.13 -1.88 17.51
CA SER A 119 -11.75 -1.99 16.18
C SER A 119 -11.34 -3.29 15.48
N ILE A 120 -10.06 -3.68 15.61
CA ILE A 120 -9.55 -4.95 15.07
C ILE A 120 -10.28 -6.13 15.74
N ARG A 121 -10.45 -6.11 17.05
CA ARG A 121 -11.18 -7.15 17.78
C ARG A 121 -12.64 -7.25 17.36
N LYS A 122 -13.34 -6.12 17.23
CA LYS A 122 -14.72 -6.09 16.72
C LYS A 122 -14.83 -6.75 15.34
N VAL A 123 -13.92 -6.43 14.43
CA VAL A 123 -13.89 -7.08 13.12
C VAL A 123 -13.62 -8.57 13.26
N ALA A 124 -12.70 -8.99 14.12
CA ALA A 124 -12.37 -10.41 14.33
C ALA A 124 -13.54 -11.20 14.95
N GLU A 125 -14.28 -10.62 15.87
CA GLU A 125 -15.39 -11.28 16.60
C GLU A 125 -16.71 -11.23 15.83
N GLY A 126 -16.85 -10.37 14.86
CA GLY A 126 -18.04 -10.27 14.02
C GLY A 126 -19.13 -9.37 14.57
N GLY A 127 -18.68 -8.30 15.24
CA GLY A 127 -19.50 -7.30 15.94
C GLY A 127 -20.79 -6.91 15.29
#